data_de10afff268cce3f051174b62a1f3e09
#
_entry.id   de10afff268cce3f051174b62a1f3e09
#
_cell.length_a   1.000
_cell.length_b   1.000
_cell.length_c   1.000
_cell.angle_alpha   90.00
_cell.angle_beta   90.00
_cell.angle_gamma   90.00
#
_symmetry.space_group_name_H-M   'P 1'
#
loop_
_entity.id
_entity.type
_entity.pdbx_description
1 polymer ?
#
loop_
_entity_poly.entity_id
_entity_poly.type
_entity_poly.pdbx_seq_one_letter_code
_entity_poly.pdbx_strand_id
1 'polypeptide(L)'
;MTNRTLVVSIDALITADIPVLKQLPNLGRVMEHASWITDIECIYPTLTYPCHATIATGCWPDRTGINNNEIPDFFAKGRMDWYWWREAIQVPTVVDFARQAGLTASTVTWPVMCASGAEYNIGEIWAPREEDDPTPWFTRANSPAVAKIFEANKH
;
A
#
# COMPACT_ATOMS: atom_id res chain seq x y z
N MET A 1 21.10 15.25 -12.06
CA MET A 1 19.74 15.28 -11.43
C MET A 1 19.42 13.88 -10.99
N THR A 2 19.07 13.66 -9.74
CA THR A 2 18.59 12.36 -9.26
C THR A 2 17.15 12.16 -9.74
N ASN A 3 16.89 11.15 -10.55
CA ASN A 3 15.53 10.79 -10.96
C ASN A 3 14.75 10.32 -9.73
N ARG A 4 13.52 10.81 -9.60
CA ARG A 4 12.60 10.41 -8.54
C ARG A 4 11.31 9.90 -9.19
N THR A 5 10.76 8.83 -8.63
CA THR A 5 9.47 8.27 -9.04
C THR A 5 8.51 8.38 -7.87
N LEU A 6 7.31 8.89 -8.11
CA LEU A 6 6.21 8.88 -7.16
C LEU A 6 5.07 8.05 -7.76
N VAL A 7 4.63 7.04 -7.06
CA VAL A 7 3.44 6.25 -7.40
C VAL A 7 2.35 6.62 -6.41
N VAL A 8 1.21 7.05 -6.92
CA VAL A 8 0.03 7.39 -6.10
C VAL A 8 -1.12 6.50 -6.55
N SER A 9 -1.68 5.74 -5.62
CA SER A 9 -2.93 5.01 -5.81
C SER A 9 -4.05 5.74 -5.08
N ILE A 10 -5.17 5.96 -5.76
CA ILE A 10 -6.39 6.50 -5.18
C ILE A 10 -7.43 5.41 -5.29
N ASP A 11 -7.70 4.76 -4.16
CA ASP A 11 -8.64 3.65 -4.11
C ASP A 11 -10.06 4.09 -4.51
N ALA A 12 -10.80 3.20 -5.15
CA ALA A 12 -12.15 3.42 -5.66
C ALA A 12 -12.33 4.58 -6.66
N LEU A 13 -11.25 5.19 -7.17
CA LEU A 13 -11.34 6.21 -8.21
C LEU A 13 -11.72 5.57 -9.55
N ILE A 14 -12.75 6.10 -10.21
CA ILE A 14 -13.26 5.60 -11.48
C ILE A 14 -13.11 6.62 -12.61
N THR A 15 -13.21 6.16 -13.85
CA THR A 15 -13.10 7.02 -15.05
C THR A 15 -14.10 8.18 -15.06
N ALA A 16 -15.28 7.99 -14.45
CA ALA A 16 -16.31 9.04 -14.32
C ALA A 16 -15.86 10.23 -13.44
N ASP A 17 -14.87 10.07 -12.58
CA ASP A 17 -14.35 11.12 -11.70
C ASP A 17 -13.33 12.04 -12.41
N ILE A 18 -12.79 11.62 -13.54
CA ILE A 18 -11.78 12.38 -14.29
C ILE A 18 -12.17 13.83 -14.58
N PRO A 19 -13.41 14.14 -15.02
CA PRO A 19 -13.82 15.52 -15.26
C PRO A 19 -13.72 16.41 -14.00
N VAL A 20 -13.99 15.86 -12.82
CA VAL A 20 -13.87 16.57 -11.53
C VAL A 20 -12.39 16.76 -11.18
N LEU A 21 -11.58 15.73 -11.32
CA LEU A 21 -10.14 15.80 -11.03
C LEU A 21 -9.41 16.85 -11.87
N LYS A 22 -9.79 16.99 -13.14
CA LYS A 22 -9.23 18.04 -14.05
C LYS A 22 -9.50 19.46 -13.57
N GLN A 23 -10.52 19.68 -12.75
CA GLN A 23 -10.86 20.99 -12.19
C GLN A 23 -10.08 21.31 -10.90
N LEU A 24 -9.42 20.30 -10.30
CA LEU A 24 -8.63 20.51 -9.08
C LEU A 24 -7.30 21.20 -9.42
N PRO A 25 -6.89 22.23 -8.64
CA PRO A 25 -5.77 23.10 -9.02
C PRO A 25 -4.42 22.37 -9.18
N ASN A 26 -4.17 21.31 -8.40
CA ASN A 26 -2.94 20.56 -8.46
C ASN A 26 -3.03 19.36 -9.41
N LEU A 27 -4.07 18.56 -9.27
CA LEU A 27 -4.27 17.38 -10.13
C LEU A 27 -4.53 17.80 -11.58
N GLY A 28 -5.38 18.82 -11.83
CA GLY A 28 -5.63 19.35 -13.16
C GLY A 28 -4.35 19.73 -13.88
N ARG A 29 -3.45 20.45 -13.20
CA ARG A 29 -2.15 20.84 -13.77
C ARG A 29 -1.26 19.64 -14.11
N VAL A 30 -1.23 18.61 -13.28
CA VAL A 30 -0.50 17.36 -13.59
C VAL A 30 -1.12 16.69 -14.80
N MET A 31 -2.44 16.64 -14.83
CA MET A 31 -3.22 15.96 -15.87
C MET A 31 -3.11 16.63 -17.25
N GLU A 32 -2.84 17.93 -17.33
CA GLU A 32 -2.59 18.64 -18.60
C GLU A 32 -1.37 18.11 -19.36
N HIS A 33 -0.39 17.54 -18.65
CA HIS A 33 0.86 17.04 -19.22
C HIS A 33 1.01 15.52 -19.10
N ALA A 34 -0.02 14.82 -18.65
CA ALA A 34 0.02 13.39 -18.41
C ALA A 34 -0.36 12.57 -19.64
N SER A 35 0.22 11.38 -19.76
CA SER A 35 -0.33 10.33 -20.63
C SER A 35 -1.45 9.59 -19.90
N TRP A 36 -2.48 9.18 -20.62
CA TRP A 36 -3.69 8.60 -20.07
C TRP A 36 -3.94 7.20 -20.60
N ILE A 37 -4.36 6.32 -19.70
CA ILE A 37 -4.97 5.04 -20.04
C ILE A 37 -6.27 4.98 -19.23
N THR A 38 -7.41 4.93 -19.89
CA THR A 38 -8.74 5.01 -19.25
C THR A 38 -9.53 3.71 -19.31
N ASP A 39 -9.07 2.76 -20.11
CA ASP A 39 -9.73 1.46 -20.30
C ASP A 39 -8.79 0.35 -19.81
N ILE A 40 -8.79 0.15 -18.49
CA ILE A 40 -7.95 -0.83 -17.82
C ILE A 40 -8.85 -1.88 -17.19
N GLU A 41 -8.60 -3.13 -17.52
CA GLU A 41 -9.24 -4.27 -16.89
C GLU A 41 -8.52 -4.62 -15.57
N CYS A 42 -9.27 -4.72 -14.48
CA CYS A 42 -8.73 -5.06 -13.19
C CYS A 42 -8.48 -6.57 -13.06
N ILE A 43 -7.61 -6.96 -12.14
CA ILE A 43 -7.44 -8.37 -11.78
C ILE A 43 -8.69 -8.94 -11.09
N TYR A 44 -8.79 -10.27 -11.02
CA TYR A 44 -9.77 -10.96 -10.20
C TYR A 44 -9.06 -11.76 -9.08
N PRO A 45 -9.51 -11.63 -7.81
CA PRO A 45 -10.62 -10.80 -7.32
C PRO A 45 -10.29 -9.30 -7.30
N THR A 46 -11.30 -8.46 -7.61
CA THR A 46 -11.20 -7.00 -7.64
C THR A 46 -11.36 -6.44 -6.22
N LEU A 47 -10.37 -6.68 -5.38
CA LEU A 47 -10.31 -6.24 -3.99
C LEU A 47 -9.06 -5.39 -3.76
N THR A 48 -9.10 -4.52 -2.76
CA THR A 48 -8.02 -3.55 -2.48
C THR A 48 -6.65 -4.22 -2.34
N TYR A 49 -6.52 -5.22 -1.48
CA TYR A 49 -5.22 -5.84 -1.16
C TYR A 49 -4.66 -6.67 -2.33
N PRO A 50 -5.43 -7.54 -3.00
CA PRO A 50 -4.96 -8.21 -4.22
C PRO A 50 -4.52 -7.24 -5.32
N CYS A 51 -5.29 -6.17 -5.56
CA CYS A 51 -4.97 -5.17 -6.57
C CYS A 51 -3.65 -4.45 -6.25
N HIS A 52 -3.49 -3.97 -5.01
CA HIS A 52 -2.29 -3.25 -4.61
C HIS A 52 -1.04 -4.14 -4.54
N ALA A 53 -1.19 -5.42 -4.15
CA ALA A 53 -0.11 -6.40 -4.24
C ALA A 53 0.31 -6.65 -5.69
N THR A 54 -0.66 -6.73 -6.62
CA THR A 54 -0.39 -6.88 -8.05
C THR A 54 0.32 -5.64 -8.62
N ILE A 55 -0.11 -4.43 -8.29
CA ILE A 55 0.56 -3.18 -8.72
C ILE A 55 2.00 -3.13 -8.20
N ALA A 56 2.22 -3.49 -6.93
CA ALA A 56 3.53 -3.44 -6.29
C ALA A 56 4.52 -4.51 -6.81
N THR A 57 4.04 -5.58 -7.44
CA THR A 57 4.87 -6.74 -7.86
C THR A 57 4.89 -7.00 -9.36
N GLY A 58 3.88 -6.52 -10.08
CA GLY A 58 3.63 -6.91 -11.48
C GLY A 58 3.20 -8.38 -11.62
N CYS A 59 2.75 -9.04 -10.56
CA CYS A 59 2.36 -10.44 -10.54
C CYS A 59 0.89 -10.62 -10.17
N TRP A 60 0.25 -11.64 -10.73
CA TRP A 60 -1.13 -12.03 -10.41
C TRP A 60 -1.26 -12.61 -9.00
N PRO A 61 -2.49 -12.67 -8.43
CA PRO A 61 -2.73 -13.18 -7.08
C PRO A 61 -2.24 -14.60 -6.80
N ASP A 62 -2.24 -15.46 -7.81
CA ASP A 62 -1.70 -16.83 -7.74
C ASP A 62 -0.20 -16.87 -7.41
N ARG A 63 0.53 -15.82 -7.80
CA ARG A 63 1.97 -15.67 -7.52
C ARG A 63 2.25 -14.81 -6.29
N THR A 64 1.44 -13.77 -6.06
CA THR A 64 1.63 -12.92 -4.88
C THR A 64 1.19 -13.62 -3.60
N GLY A 65 0.26 -14.58 -3.68
CA GLY A 65 -0.37 -15.23 -2.53
C GLY A 65 -1.47 -14.37 -1.88
N ILE A 66 -1.72 -13.17 -2.38
CA ILE A 66 -2.73 -12.25 -1.83
C ILE A 66 -3.99 -12.33 -2.69
N ASN A 67 -4.97 -13.07 -2.22
CA ASN A 67 -6.23 -13.34 -2.94
C ASN A 67 -7.48 -12.78 -2.25
N ASN A 68 -7.32 -12.09 -1.13
CA ASN A 68 -8.39 -11.45 -0.37
C ASN A 68 -7.81 -10.24 0.39
N ASN A 69 -8.66 -9.40 0.97
CA ASN A 69 -8.23 -8.37 1.93
C ASN A 69 -7.87 -9.02 3.27
N GLU A 70 -8.62 -10.03 3.67
CA GLU A 70 -8.52 -10.70 4.95
C GLU A 70 -7.96 -12.11 4.80
N ILE A 71 -7.20 -12.54 5.80
CA ILE A 71 -6.67 -13.89 5.88
C ILE A 71 -7.83 -14.82 6.29
N PRO A 72 -8.17 -15.85 5.49
CA PRO A 72 -9.26 -16.74 5.80
C PRO A 72 -9.03 -17.49 7.11
N ASP A 73 -9.96 -17.41 8.06
CA ASP A 73 -9.96 -18.22 9.28
C ASP A 73 -10.67 -19.56 9.03
N PHE A 74 -9.93 -20.52 8.47
CA PHE A 74 -10.45 -21.87 8.18
C PHE A 74 -10.85 -22.66 9.43
N PHE A 75 -10.47 -22.21 10.62
CA PHE A 75 -10.73 -22.89 11.88
C PHE A 75 -11.79 -22.18 12.75
N ALA A 76 -12.44 -21.16 12.20
CA ALA A 76 -13.51 -20.40 12.84
C ALA A 76 -13.16 -19.92 14.27
N LYS A 77 -11.92 -19.49 14.49
CA LYS A 77 -11.47 -18.93 15.77
C LYS A 77 -12.01 -17.52 16.04
N GLY A 78 -12.86 -17.03 15.15
CA GLY A 78 -13.65 -15.82 15.33
C GLY A 78 -12.90 -14.52 15.10
N ARG A 79 -11.72 -14.58 14.46
CA ARG A 79 -10.96 -13.36 14.12
C ARG A 79 -10.39 -13.49 12.72
N MET A 80 -10.94 -12.70 11.80
CA MET A 80 -10.32 -12.49 10.51
C MET A 80 -9.25 -11.40 10.67
N ASP A 81 -8.04 -11.71 10.28
CA ASP A 81 -6.94 -10.75 10.25
C ASP A 81 -6.73 -10.29 8.81
N TRP A 82 -6.23 -9.06 8.63
CA TRP A 82 -5.99 -8.52 7.30
C TRP A 82 -4.59 -8.89 6.82
N TYR A 83 -4.37 -8.92 5.49
CA TYR A 83 -3.04 -9.09 4.88
C TYR A 83 -2.19 -7.82 5.02
N TRP A 84 -2.00 -7.29 6.23
CA TRP A 84 -1.26 -6.05 6.44
C TRP A 84 0.24 -6.14 6.11
N TRP A 85 0.82 -7.32 6.32
CA TRP A 85 2.26 -7.49 6.38
C TRP A 85 2.87 -7.82 5.02
N ARG A 86 3.99 -7.11 4.67
CA ARG A 86 4.76 -7.36 3.45
C ARG A 86 5.21 -8.81 3.33
N GLU A 87 5.51 -9.46 4.42
CA GLU A 87 5.93 -10.87 4.45
C GLU A 87 4.90 -11.85 3.86
N ALA A 88 3.64 -11.46 3.75
CA ALA A 88 2.60 -12.27 3.11
C ALA A 88 2.75 -12.33 1.58
N ILE A 89 3.38 -11.33 0.97
CA ILE A 89 3.62 -11.31 -0.49
C ILE A 89 4.79 -12.25 -0.81
N GLN A 90 4.53 -13.28 -1.62
CA GLN A 90 5.45 -14.37 -1.92
C GLN A 90 6.51 -14.05 -2.98
N VAL A 91 6.44 -12.88 -3.60
CA VAL A 91 7.38 -12.43 -4.65
C VAL A 91 7.98 -11.07 -4.30
N PRO A 92 9.10 -10.69 -4.91
CA PRO A 92 9.67 -9.35 -4.70
C PRO A 92 8.75 -8.24 -5.18
N THR A 93 8.76 -7.12 -4.45
CA THR A 93 8.03 -5.90 -4.79
C THR A 93 8.95 -4.87 -5.45
N VAL A 94 8.38 -3.81 -6.02
CA VAL A 94 9.14 -2.67 -6.52
C VAL A 94 10.04 -2.04 -5.44
N VAL A 95 9.64 -2.09 -4.17
CA VAL A 95 10.47 -1.63 -3.03
C VAL A 95 11.71 -2.51 -2.85
N ASP A 96 11.54 -3.83 -2.95
CA ASP A 96 12.67 -4.76 -2.85
C ASP A 96 13.67 -4.53 -3.97
N PHE A 97 13.20 -4.36 -5.20
CA PHE A 97 14.06 -4.07 -6.35
C PHE A 97 14.75 -2.71 -6.24
N ALA A 98 14.05 -1.67 -5.79
CA ALA A 98 14.66 -0.36 -5.57
C ALA A 98 15.80 -0.44 -4.55
N ARG A 99 15.57 -1.13 -3.42
CA ARG A 99 16.61 -1.32 -2.39
C ARG A 99 17.79 -2.17 -2.88
N GLN A 100 17.54 -3.24 -3.64
CA GLN A 100 18.60 -4.02 -4.27
C GLN A 100 19.46 -3.19 -5.23
N ALA A 101 18.85 -2.20 -5.89
CA ALA A 101 19.54 -1.24 -6.75
C ALA A 101 20.23 -0.10 -5.98
N GLY A 102 20.23 -0.11 -4.64
CA GLY A 102 20.83 0.93 -3.81
C GLY A 102 20.04 2.24 -3.78
N LEU A 103 18.75 2.20 -4.15
CA LEU A 103 17.88 3.36 -4.12
C LEU A 103 17.12 3.45 -2.77
N THR A 104 16.89 4.67 -2.31
CA THR A 104 16.01 4.93 -1.16
C THR A 104 14.56 4.74 -1.59
N ALA A 105 13.80 3.99 -0.82
CA ALA A 105 12.38 3.74 -1.03
C ALA A 105 11.56 4.24 0.15
N SER A 106 10.35 4.70 -0.14
CA SER A 106 9.36 5.08 0.87
C SER A 106 8.00 4.51 0.49
N THR A 107 7.23 4.07 1.49
CA THR A 107 5.84 3.64 1.33
C THR A 107 4.97 4.34 2.36
N VAL A 108 3.79 4.80 1.93
CA VAL A 108 2.83 5.47 2.81
C VAL A 108 1.47 4.83 2.61
N THR A 109 0.96 4.18 3.63
CA THR A 109 -0.36 3.53 3.67
C THR A 109 -0.68 2.66 2.45
N TRP A 110 0.36 2.04 1.88
CA TRP A 110 0.16 1.10 0.77
C TRP A 110 -0.29 -0.25 1.33
N PRO A 111 -1.42 -0.80 0.86
CA PRO A 111 -1.92 -2.09 1.30
C PRO A 111 -0.87 -3.21 1.20
N VAL A 112 -0.85 -4.11 2.16
CA VAL A 112 0.11 -5.24 2.27
C VAL A 112 1.57 -4.79 2.41
N MET A 113 1.85 -3.57 2.85
CA MET A 113 3.23 -3.06 2.93
C MET A 113 3.67 -2.69 4.36
N CYS A 114 2.96 -3.14 5.39
CA CYS A 114 3.47 -3.04 6.76
C CYS A 114 4.80 -3.79 6.87
N ALA A 115 5.79 -3.16 7.50
CA ALA A 115 7.14 -3.67 7.63
C ALA A 115 7.81 -4.00 6.27
N SER A 116 7.58 -3.17 5.24
CA SER A 116 8.07 -3.40 3.87
C SER A 116 9.60 -3.39 3.73
N GLY A 117 10.31 -2.93 4.76
CA GLY A 117 11.75 -2.74 4.71
C GLY A 117 12.19 -1.46 3.99
N ALA A 118 11.27 -0.63 3.49
CA ALA A 118 11.59 0.71 2.99
C ALA A 118 12.18 1.58 4.11
N GLU A 119 13.07 2.50 3.76
CA GLU A 119 13.72 3.41 4.71
C GLU A 119 12.70 4.27 5.47
N TYR A 120 11.64 4.68 4.76
CA TYR A 120 10.51 5.39 5.34
C TYR A 120 9.22 4.65 5.00
N ASN A 121 8.73 3.88 5.96
CA ASN A 121 7.51 3.10 5.80
C ASN A 121 6.46 3.56 6.82
N ILE A 122 5.32 4.00 6.33
CA ILE A 122 4.10 4.18 7.11
C ILE A 122 3.14 3.08 6.66
N GLY A 123 2.94 2.09 7.52
CA GLY A 123 2.06 0.95 7.25
C GLY A 123 0.59 1.34 7.34
N GLU A 124 -0.23 0.71 6.52
CA GLU A 124 -1.69 0.73 6.66
C GLU A 124 -2.07 -0.31 7.70
N ILE A 125 -2.33 0.14 8.93
CA ILE A 125 -2.67 -0.75 10.04
C ILE A 125 -3.52 0.01 11.07
N TRP A 126 -4.41 -0.71 11.72
CA TRP A 126 -5.20 -0.22 12.85
C TRP A 126 -5.24 -1.27 13.95
N ALA A 127 -5.59 -0.83 15.16
CA ALA A 127 -5.75 -1.74 16.28
C ALA A 127 -6.93 -2.70 16.01
N PRO A 128 -6.81 -3.97 16.43
CA PRO A 128 -7.88 -4.95 16.24
C PRO A 128 -9.20 -4.56 16.90
N ARG A 129 -9.14 -3.76 17.97
CA ARG A 129 -10.27 -3.20 18.71
C ARG A 129 -9.99 -1.75 19.05
N GLU A 130 -11.04 -0.93 19.18
CA GLU A 130 -10.89 0.48 19.57
C GLU A 130 -10.23 0.67 20.94
N GLU A 131 -10.47 -0.26 21.85
CA GLU A 131 -9.89 -0.23 23.21
C GLU A 131 -8.44 -0.72 23.31
N ASP A 132 -7.90 -1.32 22.25
CA ASP A 132 -6.53 -1.82 22.23
C ASP A 132 -5.52 -0.66 22.08
N ASP A 133 -4.40 -0.73 22.80
CA ASP A 133 -3.28 0.19 22.56
C ASP A 133 -2.71 -0.04 21.16
N PRO A 134 -2.79 0.94 20.25
CA PRO A 134 -2.30 0.77 18.87
C PRO A 134 -0.77 0.75 18.78
N THR A 135 -0.06 1.16 19.82
CA THR A 135 1.39 1.38 19.81
C THR A 135 2.20 0.16 19.35
N PRO A 136 1.97 -1.06 19.86
CA PRO A 136 2.76 -2.24 19.43
C PRO A 136 2.60 -2.52 17.94
N TRP A 137 1.38 -2.39 17.43
CA TRP A 137 1.06 -2.61 16.02
C TRP A 137 1.70 -1.55 15.13
N PHE A 138 1.56 -0.28 15.54
CA PHE A 138 2.13 0.84 14.80
C PHE A 138 3.66 0.76 14.77
N THR A 139 4.29 0.46 15.90
CA THR A 139 5.75 0.32 15.96
C THR A 139 6.27 -0.81 15.08
N ARG A 140 5.58 -1.95 15.04
CA ARG A 140 5.96 -3.07 14.17
C ARG A 140 5.73 -2.79 12.68
N ALA A 141 4.63 -2.09 12.35
CA ALA A 141 4.22 -1.86 10.95
C ALA A 141 5.11 -0.84 10.23
N ASN A 142 5.72 0.08 10.97
CA ASN A 142 6.45 1.22 10.43
C ASN A 142 7.97 1.02 10.46
N SER A 143 8.68 1.82 9.65
CA SER A 143 10.14 1.85 9.75
C SER A 143 10.59 2.47 11.09
N PRO A 144 11.80 2.13 11.59
CA PRO A 144 12.31 2.70 12.84
C PRO A 144 12.35 4.23 12.86
N ALA A 145 12.61 4.85 11.71
CA ALA A 145 12.61 6.32 11.58
C ALA A 145 11.20 6.91 11.82
N VAL A 146 10.17 6.29 11.22
CA VAL A 146 8.76 6.70 11.40
C VAL A 146 8.26 6.39 12.82
N ALA A 147 8.59 5.22 13.36
CA ALA A 147 8.21 4.83 14.72
C ALA A 147 8.72 5.84 15.75
N LYS A 148 9.95 6.33 15.62
CA LYS A 148 10.51 7.38 16.51
C LYS A 148 9.73 8.70 16.41
N ILE A 149 9.31 9.10 15.22
CA ILE A 149 8.51 10.31 15.02
C ILE A 149 7.15 10.15 15.70
N PHE A 150 6.51 8.99 15.56
CA PHE A 150 5.24 8.68 16.20
C PHE A 150 5.37 8.75 17.72
N GLU A 151 6.35 8.06 18.32
CA GLU A 151 6.59 8.07 19.76
C GLU A 151 6.82 9.48 20.32
N ALA A 152 7.52 10.33 19.58
CA ALA A 152 7.80 11.71 19.97
C ALA A 152 6.57 12.65 19.91
N ASN A 153 5.51 12.26 19.18
CA ASN A 153 4.31 13.08 18.96
C ASN A 153 3.02 12.42 19.48
N LYS A 154 3.14 11.45 20.35
CA LYS A 154 2.08 10.68 20.96
C LYS A 154 1.46 11.50 22.10
N HIS A 155 0.36 12.19 21.83
CA HIS A 155 -0.36 13.01 22.81
C HIS A 155 -1.86 12.71 22.81
#